data_9167c399ec00ba215150f0822291f63f
#
_entry.id   9167c399ec00ba215150f0822291f63f
#
_cell.length_a   1.000
_cell.length_b   1.000
_cell.length_c   1.000
_cell.angle_alpha   90.00
_cell.angle_beta   90.00
_cell.angle_gamma   90.00
#
_symmetry.space_group_name_H-M   'P 1'
#
loop_
_entity.id
_entity.type
_entity.pdbx_description
1 polymer ?
#
loop_
_entity_poly.entity_id
_entity_poly.type
_entity_poly.pdbx_seq_one_letter_code
_entity_poly.pdbx_strand_id
1 'polypeptide(L)'
;IFSLDNKIAVCDPVYPVYVDSNVMAGRTGTYDPKSETWSDVIYMPCTAENNFCPELPKETPDIIYLCFPNNPTGEAITKEQLQVWVDYANKAGAVIIYDAAYKAYITEKDIPVSIYQCEGAKTCAIELCSFSKTAGFTGLRLAYTVIPKELKCGDVQLHALWARRHGTKYNGAPYIIQRAGEAVYSEAGKAQIAEQIAYYHKNASYIFNGLKEAG
;
A
#
# COMPACT_ATOMS: atom_id res chain seq x y z
N ILE A 1 -15.01 -7.68 3.23
CA ILE A 1 -15.98 -6.72 2.68
C ILE A 1 -16.11 -6.81 1.15
N PHE A 2 -15.19 -7.48 0.47
CA PHE A 2 -15.23 -7.74 -0.96
C PHE A 2 -15.77 -9.14 -1.25
N SER A 3 -16.39 -9.33 -2.43
CA SER A 3 -16.90 -10.62 -2.90
C SER A 3 -15.77 -11.60 -3.23
N LEU A 4 -16.09 -12.89 -3.30
CA LEU A 4 -15.16 -13.92 -3.78
C LEU A 4 -14.90 -13.80 -5.29
N ASP A 5 -15.86 -13.24 -6.03
CA ASP A 5 -15.79 -13.07 -7.48
C ASP A 5 -15.02 -11.81 -7.90
N ASN A 6 -14.58 -10.98 -6.93
CA ASN A 6 -13.82 -9.78 -7.24
C ASN A 6 -12.41 -10.12 -7.74
N LYS A 7 -12.06 -9.61 -8.91
CA LYS A 7 -10.73 -9.73 -9.49
C LYS A 7 -9.77 -8.75 -8.87
N ILE A 8 -8.54 -9.21 -8.64
CA ILE A 8 -7.48 -8.38 -8.06
C ILE A 8 -6.38 -8.10 -9.08
N ALA A 9 -5.80 -6.90 -9.02
CA ALA A 9 -4.57 -6.55 -9.72
C ALA A 9 -3.47 -6.22 -8.72
N VAL A 10 -2.27 -6.73 -8.96
CA VAL A 10 -1.07 -6.49 -8.14
C VAL A 10 0.11 -6.12 -9.02
N CYS A 11 1.00 -5.29 -8.51
CA CYS A 11 2.32 -5.10 -9.14
C CYS A 11 3.10 -6.42 -9.14
N ASP A 12 4.02 -6.61 -10.10
CA ASP A 12 4.90 -7.76 -10.15
C ASP A 12 6.34 -7.29 -10.47
N PRO A 13 7.29 -7.44 -9.53
CA PRO A 13 7.15 -8.04 -8.19
C PRO A 13 6.43 -7.17 -7.17
N VAL A 14 5.85 -7.82 -6.15
CA VAL A 14 5.11 -7.17 -5.07
C VAL A 14 5.29 -7.90 -3.73
N TYR A 15 4.90 -7.25 -2.66
CA TYR A 15 4.81 -7.90 -1.34
C TYR A 15 3.84 -9.09 -1.38
N PRO A 16 4.31 -10.34 -1.14
CA PRO A 16 3.54 -11.56 -1.39
C PRO A 16 2.18 -11.61 -0.68
N VAL A 17 2.08 -10.94 0.47
CA VAL A 17 0.85 -10.97 1.31
C VAL A 17 -0.38 -10.44 0.58
N TYR A 18 -0.24 -9.61 -0.45
CA TYR A 18 -1.41 -9.16 -1.23
C TYR A 18 -2.03 -10.33 -2.00
N VAL A 19 -1.22 -11.19 -2.59
CA VAL A 19 -1.68 -12.43 -3.24
C VAL A 19 -2.16 -13.42 -2.18
N ASP A 20 -1.34 -13.72 -1.17
CA ASP A 20 -1.63 -14.71 -0.12
C ASP A 20 -2.94 -14.42 0.62
N SER A 21 -3.20 -13.16 0.95
CA SER A 21 -4.44 -12.76 1.63
C SER A 21 -5.69 -12.98 0.77
N ASN A 22 -5.54 -12.86 -0.54
CA ASN A 22 -6.62 -13.15 -1.49
C ASN A 22 -6.77 -14.65 -1.76
N VAL A 23 -5.67 -15.42 -1.74
CA VAL A 23 -5.72 -16.90 -1.73
C VAL A 23 -6.48 -17.40 -0.51
N MET A 24 -6.13 -16.92 0.68
CA MET A 24 -6.85 -17.26 1.91
C MET A 24 -8.33 -16.86 1.89
N ALA A 25 -8.67 -15.81 1.13
CA ALA A 25 -10.04 -15.36 0.95
C ALA A 25 -10.78 -16.11 -0.17
N GLY A 26 -10.10 -16.97 -0.95
CA GLY A 26 -10.71 -17.79 -2.00
C GLY A 26 -11.07 -17.05 -3.29
N ARG A 27 -10.34 -15.94 -3.64
CA ARG A 27 -10.66 -15.13 -4.83
C ARG A 27 -9.54 -15.08 -5.88
N THR A 28 -8.70 -16.09 -5.95
CA THR A 28 -7.54 -16.10 -6.86
C THR A 28 -7.64 -17.12 -7.99
N GLY A 29 -8.71 -17.92 -8.00
CA GLY A 29 -8.86 -18.97 -9.00
C GLY A 29 -7.92 -20.15 -8.78
N THR A 30 -7.38 -20.71 -9.87
CA THR A 30 -6.52 -21.89 -9.86
C THR A 30 -5.06 -21.49 -9.98
N TYR A 31 -4.19 -22.13 -9.20
CA TYR A 31 -2.74 -21.93 -9.28
C TYR A 31 -2.15 -22.73 -10.44
N ASP A 32 -1.35 -22.09 -11.28
CA ASP A 32 -0.54 -22.74 -12.32
C ASP A 32 0.92 -22.83 -11.84
N PRO A 33 1.43 -24.06 -11.57
CA PRO A 33 2.80 -24.25 -11.08
C PRO A 33 3.87 -24.00 -12.15
N LYS A 34 3.52 -23.85 -13.44
CA LYS A 34 4.49 -23.57 -14.50
C LYS A 34 4.81 -22.08 -14.61
N SER A 35 3.79 -21.25 -14.50
CA SER A 35 3.93 -19.79 -14.52
C SER A 35 4.07 -19.20 -13.11
N GLU A 36 3.85 -20.00 -12.07
CA GLU A 36 3.79 -19.59 -10.65
C GLU A 36 2.76 -18.47 -10.40
N THR A 37 1.65 -18.50 -11.16
CA THR A 37 0.60 -17.48 -11.09
C THR A 37 -0.77 -18.07 -10.77
N TRP A 38 -1.69 -17.22 -10.32
CA TRP A 38 -3.10 -17.54 -10.09
C TRP A 38 -3.96 -17.01 -11.23
N SER A 39 -4.94 -17.81 -11.71
CA SER A 39 -5.72 -17.50 -12.92
C SER A 39 -6.56 -16.22 -12.82
N ASP A 40 -7.00 -15.84 -11.64
CA ASP A 40 -7.89 -14.69 -11.40
C ASP A 40 -7.15 -13.51 -10.76
N VAL A 41 -5.81 -13.51 -10.84
CA VAL A 41 -4.94 -12.41 -10.43
C VAL A 41 -4.33 -11.75 -11.66
N ILE A 42 -4.50 -10.46 -11.79
CA ILE A 42 -3.89 -9.64 -12.82
C ILE A 42 -2.54 -9.16 -12.30
N TYR A 43 -1.46 -9.66 -12.91
CA TYR A 43 -0.09 -9.25 -12.58
C TYR A 43 0.32 -8.10 -13.50
N MET A 44 0.74 -6.99 -12.89
CA MET A 44 1.16 -5.77 -13.60
C MET A 44 2.68 -5.64 -13.48
N PRO A 45 3.44 -5.89 -14.57
CA PRO A 45 4.90 -5.87 -14.50
C PRO A 45 5.44 -4.52 -14.02
N CYS A 46 6.38 -4.57 -13.07
CA CYS A 46 7.16 -3.44 -12.56
C CYS A 46 8.64 -3.77 -12.74
N THR A 47 9.17 -3.50 -13.94
CA THR A 47 10.51 -3.86 -14.37
C THR A 47 11.34 -2.63 -14.72
N ALA A 48 12.64 -2.81 -14.91
CA ALA A 48 13.53 -1.72 -15.29
C ALA A 48 13.10 -1.06 -16.64
N GLU A 49 12.52 -1.84 -17.55
CA GLU A 49 12.08 -1.37 -18.88
C GLU A 49 10.94 -0.37 -18.79
N ASN A 50 10.09 -0.45 -17.76
CA ASN A 50 9.00 0.50 -17.53
C ASN A 50 9.26 1.43 -16.33
N ASN A 51 10.53 1.55 -15.91
CA ASN A 51 10.95 2.33 -14.74
C ASN A 51 10.17 1.95 -13.47
N PHE A 52 9.87 0.66 -13.32
CA PHE A 52 9.10 0.09 -12.21
C PHE A 52 7.72 0.73 -11.97
N CYS A 53 7.21 1.47 -12.98
CA CYS A 53 5.87 2.05 -12.96
C CYS A 53 4.94 1.15 -13.78
N PRO A 54 3.97 0.47 -13.16
CA PRO A 54 3.10 -0.45 -13.87
C PRO A 54 2.18 0.28 -14.83
N GLU A 55 1.93 -0.34 -15.97
CA GLU A 55 0.91 0.11 -16.92
C GLU A 55 -0.49 -0.25 -16.42
N LEU A 56 -1.49 0.50 -16.87
CA LEU A 56 -2.89 0.19 -16.60
C LEU A 56 -3.24 -1.19 -17.17
N PRO A 57 -3.94 -2.05 -16.40
CA PRO A 57 -4.25 -3.40 -16.83
C PRO A 57 -5.24 -3.40 -17.99
N LYS A 58 -5.08 -4.36 -18.93
CA LYS A 58 -5.99 -4.56 -20.07
C LYS A 58 -7.36 -5.08 -19.64
N GLU A 59 -7.36 -5.95 -18.64
CA GLU A 59 -8.55 -6.47 -18.01
C GLU A 59 -8.92 -5.59 -16.81
N THR A 60 -10.20 -5.31 -16.62
CA THR A 60 -10.66 -4.44 -15.53
C THR A 60 -10.68 -5.21 -14.20
N PRO A 61 -9.85 -4.84 -13.20
CA PRO A 61 -9.92 -5.37 -11.86
C PRO A 61 -11.02 -4.69 -11.04
N ASP A 62 -11.48 -5.36 -9.99
CA ASP A 62 -12.32 -4.76 -8.95
C ASP A 62 -11.47 -4.15 -7.82
N ILE A 63 -10.30 -4.75 -7.56
CA ILE A 63 -9.40 -4.34 -6.49
C ILE A 63 -7.99 -4.19 -7.07
N ILE A 64 -7.36 -3.05 -6.81
CA ILE A 64 -6.00 -2.75 -7.26
C ILE A 64 -5.12 -2.55 -6.03
N TYR A 65 -4.09 -3.38 -5.88
CA TYR A 65 -3.08 -3.17 -4.84
C TYR A 65 -1.93 -2.34 -5.40
N LEU A 66 -1.68 -1.19 -4.78
CA LEU A 66 -0.53 -0.35 -5.07
C LEU A 66 0.27 -0.12 -3.79
N CYS A 67 1.59 -0.26 -3.86
CA CYS A 67 2.51 0.01 -2.77
C CYS A 67 3.64 0.90 -3.30
N PHE A 68 3.68 2.16 -2.85
CA PHE A 68 4.74 3.08 -3.24
C PHE A 68 5.17 3.92 -2.03
N PRO A 69 6.47 3.89 -1.66
CA PRO A 69 7.55 3.05 -2.24
C PRO A 69 7.25 1.55 -2.20
N ASN A 70 7.58 0.85 -3.30
CA ASN A 70 7.22 -0.56 -3.48
C ASN A 70 8.13 -1.51 -2.68
N ASN A 71 7.58 -2.57 -2.20
CA ASN A 71 8.31 -3.74 -1.71
C ASN A 71 8.14 -4.86 -2.77
N PRO A 72 9.21 -5.33 -3.47
CA PRO A 72 10.63 -5.25 -3.05
C PRO A 72 11.49 -4.21 -3.78
N THR A 73 11.00 -3.50 -4.79
CA THR A 73 11.83 -2.70 -5.70
C THR A 73 12.38 -1.41 -5.08
N GLY A 74 11.70 -0.86 -4.07
CA GLY A 74 12.03 0.43 -3.46
C GLY A 74 11.58 1.64 -4.27
N GLU A 75 11.07 1.43 -5.48
CA GLU A 75 10.65 2.51 -6.37
C GLU A 75 9.37 3.19 -5.90
N ALA A 76 9.27 4.47 -6.21
CA ALA A 76 8.12 5.32 -5.96
C ALA A 76 7.63 5.96 -7.26
N ILE A 77 6.40 6.41 -7.28
CA ILE A 77 5.80 7.07 -8.46
C ILE A 77 5.43 8.51 -8.13
N THR A 78 5.46 9.36 -9.15
CA THR A 78 5.08 10.76 -9.00
C THR A 78 3.59 10.93 -8.73
N LYS A 79 3.21 12.12 -8.29
CA LYS A 79 1.79 12.45 -8.08
C LYS A 79 0.98 12.32 -9.37
N GLU A 80 1.55 12.74 -10.49
CA GLU A 80 0.92 12.64 -11.81
C GLU A 80 0.69 11.17 -12.21
N GLN A 81 1.68 10.31 -12.00
CA GLN A 81 1.54 8.87 -12.24
C GLN A 81 0.48 8.24 -11.33
N LEU A 82 0.45 8.60 -10.04
CA LEU A 82 -0.56 8.10 -9.11
C LEU A 82 -1.96 8.63 -9.45
N GLN A 83 -2.07 9.86 -9.99
CA GLN A 83 -3.36 10.42 -10.44
C GLN A 83 -3.98 9.60 -11.57
N VAL A 84 -3.17 9.08 -12.49
CA VAL A 84 -3.65 8.19 -13.57
C VAL A 84 -4.37 6.95 -13.00
N TRP A 85 -3.84 6.38 -11.90
CA TRP A 85 -4.47 5.24 -11.22
C TRP A 85 -5.78 5.61 -10.53
N VAL A 86 -5.83 6.78 -9.90
CA VAL A 86 -7.06 7.29 -9.26
C VAL A 86 -8.15 7.54 -10.28
N ASP A 87 -7.80 8.16 -11.41
CA ASP A 87 -8.73 8.43 -12.51
C ASP A 87 -9.24 7.13 -13.14
N TYR A 88 -8.33 6.17 -13.36
CA TYR A 88 -8.68 4.84 -13.85
C TYR A 88 -9.64 4.12 -12.91
N ALA A 89 -9.33 4.07 -11.62
CA ALA A 89 -10.15 3.37 -10.62
C ALA A 89 -11.55 3.98 -10.51
N ASN A 90 -11.68 5.30 -10.50
CA ASN A 90 -12.97 5.98 -10.52
C ASN A 90 -13.78 5.66 -11.78
N LYS A 91 -13.14 5.63 -12.95
CA LYS A 91 -13.77 5.30 -14.23
C LYS A 91 -14.20 3.83 -14.29
N ALA A 92 -13.37 2.93 -13.80
CA ALA A 92 -13.59 1.49 -13.81
C ALA A 92 -14.56 1.01 -12.70
N GLY A 93 -14.82 1.83 -11.69
CA GLY A 93 -15.53 1.42 -10.47
C GLY A 93 -14.71 0.50 -9.57
N ALA A 94 -13.39 0.50 -9.72
CA ALA A 94 -12.47 -0.29 -8.93
C ALA A 94 -12.09 0.39 -7.62
N VAL A 95 -11.62 -0.39 -6.63
CA VAL A 95 -11.10 0.11 -5.36
C VAL A 95 -9.60 -0.08 -5.30
N ILE A 96 -8.85 1.01 -5.08
CA ILE A 96 -7.43 0.97 -4.82
C ILE A 96 -7.20 0.68 -3.33
N ILE A 97 -6.41 -0.35 -3.03
CA ILE A 97 -5.80 -0.55 -1.71
C ILE A 97 -4.37 -0.05 -1.80
N TYR A 98 -4.14 1.16 -1.27
CA TYR A 98 -2.86 1.84 -1.31
C TYR A 98 -2.09 1.56 -0.02
N ASP A 99 -0.99 0.82 -0.13
CA ASP A 99 -0.11 0.53 1.01
C ASP A 99 0.97 1.61 1.12
N ALA A 100 0.82 2.46 2.13
CA ALA A 100 1.74 3.56 2.45
C ALA A 100 2.72 3.21 3.58
N ALA A 101 3.05 1.91 3.75
CA ALA A 101 3.91 1.45 4.85
C ALA A 101 5.30 2.10 4.84
N TYR A 102 5.81 2.48 3.68
CA TYR A 102 7.15 3.04 3.49
C TYR A 102 7.16 4.57 3.30
N LYS A 103 6.02 5.24 3.43
CA LYS A 103 5.88 6.69 3.19
C LYS A 103 6.85 7.57 3.98
N ALA A 104 7.31 7.11 5.14
CA ALA A 104 8.25 7.85 5.97
C ALA A 104 9.66 7.99 5.35
N TYR A 105 9.99 7.16 4.36
CA TYR A 105 11.27 7.20 3.65
C TYR A 105 11.27 8.09 2.41
N ILE A 106 10.13 8.67 2.04
CA ILE A 106 10.02 9.60 0.92
C ILE A 106 10.66 10.93 1.30
N THR A 107 11.64 11.39 0.51
CA THR A 107 12.35 12.65 0.69
C THR A 107 12.07 13.64 -0.45
N GLU A 108 11.65 13.13 -1.59
CA GLU A 108 11.35 13.90 -2.80
C GLU A 108 9.99 14.58 -2.68
N LYS A 109 9.91 15.84 -3.14
CA LYS A 109 8.70 16.67 -2.97
C LYS A 109 7.56 16.32 -3.95
N ASP A 110 7.89 15.75 -5.08
CA ASP A 110 6.97 15.34 -6.14
C ASP A 110 6.40 13.93 -5.92
N ILE A 111 6.95 13.18 -4.95
CA ILE A 111 6.44 11.87 -4.57
C ILE A 111 5.38 12.03 -3.46
N PRO A 112 4.14 11.56 -3.67
CA PRO A 112 3.08 11.70 -2.69
C PRO A 112 3.28 10.76 -1.49
N VAL A 113 3.09 11.28 -0.29
CA VAL A 113 3.12 10.48 0.96
C VAL A 113 1.77 9.85 1.30
N SER A 114 0.74 10.19 0.54
CA SER A 114 -0.62 9.67 0.69
C SER A 114 -1.34 9.73 -0.64
N ILE A 115 -2.13 8.69 -0.96
CA ILE A 115 -2.97 8.68 -2.16
C ILE A 115 -4.00 9.82 -2.14
N TYR A 116 -4.38 10.31 -0.97
CA TYR A 116 -5.34 11.41 -0.83
C TYR A 116 -4.77 12.79 -1.22
N GLN A 117 -3.51 12.86 -1.65
CA GLN A 117 -2.97 14.03 -2.34
C GLN A 117 -3.41 14.10 -3.82
N CYS A 118 -3.97 13.00 -4.35
CA CYS A 118 -4.58 12.93 -5.66
C CYS A 118 -6.06 13.31 -5.62
N GLU A 119 -6.52 14.04 -6.64
CA GLU A 119 -7.93 14.43 -6.75
C GLU A 119 -8.80 13.21 -7.01
N GLY A 120 -9.97 13.12 -6.36
CA GLY A 120 -10.88 11.98 -6.51
C GLY A 120 -10.48 10.70 -5.74
N ALA A 121 -9.34 10.66 -5.06
CA ALA A 121 -8.90 9.45 -4.35
C ALA A 121 -9.87 9.02 -3.23
N LYS A 122 -10.59 9.94 -2.62
CA LYS A 122 -11.54 9.63 -1.55
C LYS A 122 -12.73 8.78 -2.01
N THR A 123 -13.02 8.75 -3.29
CA THR A 123 -14.13 7.98 -3.86
C THR A 123 -13.72 6.59 -4.35
N CYS A 124 -12.41 6.28 -4.42
CA CYS A 124 -11.93 5.01 -4.94
C CYS A 124 -10.80 4.36 -4.15
N ALA A 125 -10.28 4.96 -3.07
CA ALA A 125 -9.09 4.45 -2.40
C ALA A 125 -9.28 4.19 -0.90
N ILE A 126 -8.62 3.11 -0.44
CA ILE A 126 -8.36 2.76 0.96
C ILE A 126 -6.86 2.88 1.17
N GLU A 127 -6.40 3.62 2.20
CA GLU A 127 -4.98 3.74 2.53
C GLU A 127 -4.63 2.92 3.77
N LEU A 128 -3.57 2.11 3.66
CA LEU A 128 -3.00 1.34 4.76
C LEU A 128 -1.72 2.01 5.24
N CYS A 129 -1.63 2.30 6.55
CA CYS A 129 -0.48 2.94 7.16
C CYS A 129 0.07 2.11 8.31
N SER A 130 1.38 1.93 8.35
CA SER A 130 2.05 1.10 9.35
C SER A 130 3.06 1.89 10.16
N PHE A 131 3.06 1.70 11.49
CA PHE A 131 4.10 2.20 12.36
C PHE A 131 5.37 1.32 12.34
N SER A 132 5.27 0.11 11.77
CA SER A 132 6.39 -0.84 11.73
C SER A 132 7.64 -0.25 11.09
N LYS A 133 7.48 0.51 9.99
CA LYS A 133 8.57 1.11 9.23
C LYS A 133 8.83 2.54 9.70
N THR A 134 7.76 3.32 9.91
CA THR A 134 7.85 4.72 10.32
C THR A 134 8.55 4.90 11.67
N ALA A 135 8.25 4.05 12.66
CA ALA A 135 8.70 4.22 14.04
C ALA A 135 9.38 2.99 14.64
N GLY A 136 9.75 1.99 13.81
CA GLY A 136 10.36 0.76 14.30
C GLY A 136 9.42 -0.14 15.11
N PHE A 137 8.10 0.01 14.96
CA PHE A 137 7.08 -0.71 15.76
C PHE A 137 6.77 -2.12 15.24
N THR A 138 7.69 -2.76 14.52
CA THR A 138 7.46 -4.09 13.94
C THR A 138 7.00 -5.10 14.99
N GLY A 139 7.59 -5.11 16.17
CA GLY A 139 7.21 -5.97 17.30
C GLY A 139 5.96 -5.50 18.06
N LEU A 140 5.58 -4.23 17.96
CA LEU A 140 4.43 -3.65 18.68
C LEU A 140 3.09 -3.82 17.94
N ARG A 141 3.11 -4.18 16.67
CA ARG A 141 1.94 -4.51 15.83
C ARG A 141 0.91 -3.38 15.75
N LEU A 142 1.34 -2.16 15.40
CA LEU A 142 0.46 -1.02 15.24
C LEU A 142 0.37 -0.56 13.79
N ALA A 143 -0.84 -0.40 13.32
CA ALA A 143 -1.18 0.13 11.98
C ALA A 143 -2.53 0.83 12.04
N TYR A 144 -2.86 1.62 11.03
CA TYR A 144 -4.19 2.18 10.84
C TYR A 144 -4.60 2.13 9.37
N THR A 145 -5.90 2.09 9.15
CA THR A 145 -6.52 2.09 7.83
C THR A 145 -7.41 3.32 7.68
N VAL A 146 -7.25 4.04 6.59
CA VAL A 146 -8.12 5.18 6.25
C VAL A 146 -9.09 4.73 5.18
N ILE A 147 -10.39 4.82 5.49
CA ILE A 147 -11.47 4.53 4.55
C ILE A 147 -12.41 5.74 4.54
N PRO A 148 -12.39 6.56 3.50
CA PRO A 148 -13.26 7.72 3.39
C PRO A 148 -14.73 7.34 3.36
N LYS A 149 -15.59 8.19 3.91
CA LYS A 149 -17.06 8.00 3.86
C LYS A 149 -17.62 8.19 2.45
N GLU A 150 -16.87 8.86 1.61
CA GLU A 150 -17.16 9.08 0.18
C GLU A 150 -17.00 7.79 -0.64
N LEU A 151 -16.18 6.84 -0.18
CA LEU A 151 -15.99 5.55 -0.84
C LEU A 151 -17.22 4.66 -0.62
N LYS A 152 -17.96 4.41 -1.70
CA LYS A 152 -19.24 3.69 -1.68
C LYS A 152 -19.27 2.60 -2.76
N CYS A 153 -20.11 1.58 -2.50
CA CYS A 153 -20.57 0.63 -3.51
C CYS A 153 -22.10 0.75 -3.55
N GLY A 154 -22.63 1.37 -4.60
CA GLY A 154 -24.02 1.85 -4.61
C GLY A 154 -24.25 2.83 -3.46
N ASP A 155 -25.26 2.58 -2.65
CA ASP A 155 -25.60 3.42 -1.48
C ASP A 155 -24.84 3.02 -0.21
N VAL A 156 -24.03 1.94 -0.25
CA VAL A 156 -23.34 1.42 0.93
C VAL A 156 -21.94 2.01 1.07
N GLN A 157 -21.67 2.64 2.20
CA GLN A 157 -20.33 3.14 2.54
C GLN A 157 -19.41 1.98 2.94
N LEU A 158 -18.25 1.86 2.31
CA LEU A 158 -17.25 0.86 2.68
C LEU A 158 -16.73 1.08 4.10
N HIS A 159 -16.65 2.33 4.54
CA HIS A 159 -16.30 2.68 5.91
C HIS A 159 -17.21 1.99 6.94
N ALA A 160 -18.53 1.99 6.72
CA ALA A 160 -19.49 1.36 7.63
C ALA A 160 -19.29 -0.17 7.68
N LEU A 161 -19.08 -0.80 6.52
CA LEU A 161 -18.79 -2.24 6.43
C LEU A 161 -17.48 -2.59 7.14
N TRP A 162 -16.43 -1.78 6.91
CA TRP A 162 -15.14 -1.98 7.57
C TRP A 162 -15.25 -1.83 9.08
N ALA A 163 -15.86 -0.77 9.57
CA ALA A 163 -16.02 -0.52 11.01
C ALA A 163 -16.73 -1.71 11.70
N ARG A 164 -17.80 -2.23 11.08
CA ARG A 164 -18.51 -3.41 11.58
C ARG A 164 -17.61 -4.65 11.60
N ARG A 165 -16.93 -4.93 10.48
CA ARG A 165 -16.06 -6.10 10.38
C ARG A 165 -14.88 -5.99 11.34
N HIS A 166 -14.24 -4.83 11.41
CA HIS A 166 -13.10 -4.60 12.28
C HIS A 166 -13.48 -4.77 13.74
N GLY A 167 -14.54 -4.09 14.21
CA GLY A 167 -15.03 -4.22 15.59
C GLY A 167 -15.52 -5.62 15.97
N THR A 168 -15.87 -6.47 14.98
CA THR A 168 -16.26 -7.87 15.24
C THR A 168 -15.05 -8.80 15.31
N LYS A 169 -14.04 -8.59 14.45
CA LYS A 169 -12.89 -9.49 14.33
C LYS A 169 -11.71 -9.10 15.22
N TYR A 170 -11.56 -7.81 15.49
CA TYR A 170 -10.43 -7.28 16.21
C TYR A 170 -10.80 -5.93 16.83
N ASN A 171 -10.87 -5.85 18.15
CA ASN A 171 -11.30 -4.65 18.85
C ASN A 171 -10.28 -3.50 18.86
N GLY A 172 -9.13 -3.68 18.27
CA GLY A 172 -8.05 -2.70 18.20
C GLY A 172 -6.77 -3.14 18.90
N ALA A 173 -5.70 -2.38 18.68
CA ALA A 173 -4.43 -2.61 19.33
C ALA A 173 -4.54 -2.38 20.86
N PRO A 174 -3.70 -2.99 21.70
CA PRO A 174 -3.67 -2.73 23.13
C PRO A 174 -3.50 -1.23 23.41
N TYR A 175 -4.20 -0.72 24.45
CA TYR A 175 -4.23 0.71 24.75
C TYR A 175 -2.83 1.33 24.93
N ILE A 176 -1.90 0.63 25.59
CA ILE A 176 -0.53 1.11 25.78
C ILE A 176 0.19 1.29 24.43
N ILE A 177 -0.08 0.43 23.45
CA ILE A 177 0.50 0.53 22.11
C ILE A 177 -0.12 1.70 21.33
N GLN A 178 -1.42 1.97 21.51
CA GLN A 178 -2.06 3.16 20.94
C GLN A 178 -1.45 4.44 21.50
N ARG A 179 -1.18 4.49 22.82
CA ARG A 179 -0.50 5.63 23.45
C ARG A 179 0.95 5.81 22.95
N ALA A 180 1.66 4.70 22.71
CA ALA A 180 2.98 4.75 22.06
C ALA A 180 2.89 5.32 20.63
N GLY A 181 1.86 4.92 19.86
CA GLY A 181 1.59 5.48 18.53
C GLY A 181 1.27 6.97 18.56
N GLU A 182 0.54 7.44 19.56
CA GLU A 182 0.27 8.88 19.76
C GLU A 182 1.57 9.65 20.03
N ALA A 183 2.47 9.08 20.85
CA ALA A 183 3.76 9.70 21.15
C ALA A 183 4.65 9.91 19.91
N VAL A 184 4.49 9.08 18.87
CA VAL A 184 5.17 9.24 17.59
C VAL A 184 4.93 10.62 16.94
N TYR A 185 3.75 11.20 17.16
CA TYR A 185 3.36 12.49 16.59
C TYR A 185 3.69 13.68 17.49
N SER A 186 4.23 13.47 18.69
CA SER A 186 4.76 14.55 19.51
C SER A 186 6.01 15.17 18.87
N GLU A 187 6.39 16.38 19.28
CA GLU A 187 7.60 17.02 18.74
C GLU A 187 8.87 16.19 19.02
N ALA A 188 8.98 15.59 20.23
CA ALA A 188 10.08 14.69 20.56
C ALA A 188 10.06 13.42 19.73
N GLY A 189 8.87 12.81 19.53
CA GLY A 189 8.70 11.61 18.70
C GLY A 189 9.09 11.88 17.24
N LYS A 190 8.63 12.97 16.65
CA LYS A 190 9.00 13.39 15.28
C LYS A 190 10.50 13.58 15.13
N ALA A 191 11.16 14.23 16.11
CA ALA A 191 12.61 14.43 16.09
C ALA A 191 13.37 13.09 16.10
N GLN A 192 13.00 12.17 17.00
CA GLN A 192 13.62 10.84 17.07
C GLN A 192 13.42 10.03 15.78
N ILE A 193 12.23 10.11 15.19
CA ILE A 193 11.95 9.44 13.92
C ILE A 193 12.77 10.02 12.79
N ALA A 194 12.91 11.33 12.72
CA ALA A 194 13.73 11.99 11.71
C ALA A 194 15.21 11.54 11.79
N GLU A 195 15.77 11.43 13.00
CA GLU A 195 17.12 10.90 13.22
C GLU A 195 17.24 9.44 12.76
N GLN A 196 16.26 8.60 13.11
CA GLN A 196 16.25 7.19 12.70
C GLN A 196 16.17 7.05 11.17
N ILE A 197 15.31 7.81 10.51
CA ILE A 197 15.18 7.81 9.05
C ILE A 197 16.47 8.29 8.39
N ALA A 198 17.08 9.36 8.89
CA ALA A 198 18.35 9.85 8.40
C ALA A 198 19.46 8.78 8.51
N TYR A 199 19.47 8.01 9.61
CA TYR A 199 20.39 6.89 9.76
C TYR A 199 20.19 5.81 8.70
N TYR A 200 18.93 5.44 8.40
CA TYR A 200 18.64 4.46 7.35
C TYR A 200 19.02 4.96 5.96
N HIS A 201 18.75 6.21 5.63
CA HIS A 201 19.17 6.80 4.35
C HIS A 201 20.69 6.83 4.21
N LYS A 202 21.42 7.13 5.29
CA LYS A 202 22.89 7.05 5.30
C LYS A 202 23.38 5.63 5.01
N ASN A 203 22.78 4.61 5.65
CA ASN A 203 23.13 3.20 5.39
C ASN A 203 22.82 2.80 3.94
N ALA A 204 21.66 3.19 3.41
CA ALA A 204 21.29 2.94 2.02
C ALA A 204 22.31 3.57 1.05
N SER A 205 22.74 4.80 1.32
CA SER A 205 23.76 5.48 0.50
C SER A 205 25.11 4.77 0.53
N TYR A 206 25.54 4.26 1.70
CA TYR A 206 26.76 3.49 1.80
C TYR A 206 26.71 2.19 1.01
N ILE A 207 25.61 1.45 1.13
CA ILE A 207 25.41 0.19 0.40
C ILE A 207 25.38 0.45 -1.11
N PHE A 208 24.60 1.44 -1.55
CA PHE A 208 24.49 1.81 -2.97
C PHE A 208 25.86 2.18 -3.58
N ASN A 209 26.60 3.07 -2.91
CA ASN A 209 27.91 3.49 -3.41
C ASN A 209 28.92 2.34 -3.40
N GLY A 210 28.94 1.53 -2.36
CA GLY A 210 29.84 0.38 -2.28
C GLY A 210 29.55 -0.67 -3.37
N LEU A 211 28.28 -0.96 -3.66
CA LEU A 211 27.90 -1.84 -4.76
C LEU A 211 28.29 -1.25 -6.12
N LYS A 212 28.08 0.05 -6.32
CA LYS A 212 28.45 0.74 -7.55
C LYS A 212 29.98 0.73 -7.79
N GLU A 213 30.79 0.84 -6.74
CA GLU A 213 32.26 0.75 -6.81
C GLU A 213 32.73 -0.69 -7.08
N ALA A 214 31.98 -1.67 -6.66
CA ALA A 214 32.30 -3.08 -6.85
C ALA A 214 31.95 -3.63 -8.24
N GLY A 215 31.09 -2.96 -9.01
CA GLY A 215 30.64 -3.31 -10.39
C GLY A 215 29.27 -3.95 -10.39
#